data_46afd7dc25ff970963dbd07c0baa4416
#
_entry.id   46afd7dc25ff970963dbd07c0baa4416
#
_cell.length_a   1.000
_cell.length_b   1.000
_cell.length_c   1.000
_cell.angle_alpha   90.00
_cell.angle_beta   90.00
_cell.angle_gamma   90.00
#
_symmetry.space_group_name_H-M   'P 1'
#
loop_
_entity.id
_entity.type
_entity.pdbx_description
1 polymer ?
#
loop_
_entity_poly.entity_id
_entity_poly.type
_entity_poly.pdbx_seq_one_letter_code
_entity_poly.pdbx_strand_id
1 'polypeptide(L)'
;DPYLSYRLIPPGYQAWKKMGIYQRCLETYSQTAVFENSLTGGNCVNCHTYCQRDPSRMLFHARSEFGGTAMILNDKVEKLNTKTDSTISALVYPYWHPSGKYVAFSVNKTNQNFFSHNENRIEVYDSESDVVVYDVESHEIFWSALTRSEDSFETFPTFSPDGRSLYFCSAKAVSPMP
;
A
#
# COMPACT_ATOMS: atom_id res chain seq x y z
N ASP A 1 -18.33 -18.55 -3.74
CA ASP A 1 -18.90 -17.79 -2.61
C ASP A 1 -18.37 -16.36 -2.63
N PRO A 2 -19.22 -15.36 -2.37
CA PRO A 2 -18.78 -13.97 -2.32
C PRO A 2 -18.04 -13.69 -1.00
N TYR A 3 -16.82 -13.17 -1.12
CA TYR A 3 -16.00 -12.78 0.02
C TYR A 3 -15.74 -11.28 0.01
N LEU A 4 -15.70 -10.70 1.21
CA LEU A 4 -15.21 -9.36 1.47
C LEU A 4 -13.88 -9.44 2.23
N SER A 5 -12.83 -8.84 1.67
CA SER A 5 -11.56 -8.66 2.37
C SER A 5 -11.44 -7.26 2.95
N TYR A 6 -10.92 -7.15 4.16
CA TYR A 6 -10.81 -5.87 4.87
C TYR A 6 -9.68 -5.91 5.89
N ARG A 7 -9.19 -4.74 6.22
CA ARG A 7 -8.29 -4.58 7.35
C ARG A 7 -9.10 -4.39 8.63
N LEU A 8 -8.94 -5.29 9.58
CA LEU A 8 -9.54 -5.19 10.90
C LEU A 8 -8.61 -4.38 11.82
N ILE A 9 -9.15 -3.30 12.39
CA ILE A 9 -8.45 -2.45 13.36
C ILE A 9 -9.27 -2.44 14.65
N PRO A 10 -8.95 -3.32 15.61
CA PRO A 10 -9.63 -3.29 16.90
C PRO A 10 -9.35 -1.98 17.66
N PRO A 11 -10.27 -1.47 18.44
CA PRO A 11 -10.03 -0.28 19.25
C PRO A 11 -9.01 -0.54 20.36
N GLY A 12 -8.13 0.45 20.60
CA GLY A 12 -7.17 0.45 21.70
C GLY A 12 -5.80 -0.13 21.36
N TYR A 13 -4.77 0.38 22.04
CA TYR A 13 -3.37 0.00 21.82
C TYR A 13 -3.08 -1.48 22.16
N GLN A 14 -3.78 -2.03 23.14
CA GLN A 14 -3.58 -3.43 23.55
C GLN A 14 -3.99 -4.43 22.46
N ALA A 15 -4.81 -3.99 21.52
CA ALA A 15 -5.30 -4.81 20.42
C ALA A 15 -4.41 -4.78 19.17
N TRP A 16 -3.27 -4.06 19.20
CA TRP A 16 -2.37 -3.92 18.05
C TRP A 16 -1.97 -5.24 17.38
N LYS A 17 -1.69 -6.26 18.18
CA LYS A 17 -1.33 -7.60 17.68
C LYS A 17 -2.48 -8.30 16.96
N LYS A 18 -3.73 -7.91 17.25
CA LYS A 18 -4.93 -8.47 16.62
C LYS A 18 -5.32 -7.76 15.33
N MET A 19 -4.61 -6.70 14.94
CA MET A 19 -4.81 -6.07 13.66
C MET A 19 -4.35 -7.01 12.55
N GLY A 20 -5.03 -6.96 11.41
CA GLY A 20 -4.67 -7.80 10.29
C GLY A 20 -5.59 -7.61 9.09
N ILE A 21 -5.34 -8.38 8.07
CA ILE A 21 -6.18 -8.53 6.90
C ILE A 21 -7.03 -9.77 7.09
N TYR A 22 -8.34 -9.62 6.97
CA TYR A 22 -9.32 -10.67 7.15
C TYR A 22 -10.20 -10.77 5.91
N GLN A 23 -10.78 -11.93 5.71
CA GLN A 23 -11.84 -12.13 4.74
C GLN A 23 -13.09 -12.69 5.44
N ARG A 24 -14.25 -12.30 4.93
CA ARG A 24 -15.55 -12.75 5.42
C ARG A 24 -16.38 -13.27 4.26
N CYS A 25 -16.91 -14.46 4.40
CA CYS A 25 -17.93 -14.98 3.50
C CYS A 25 -19.24 -14.19 3.71
N LEU A 26 -19.84 -13.67 2.65
CA LEU A 26 -21.06 -12.87 2.73
C LEU A 26 -22.35 -13.73 2.87
N GLU A 27 -22.25 -15.03 2.66
CA GLU A 27 -23.37 -15.97 2.82
C GLU A 27 -23.43 -16.55 4.23
N THR A 28 -22.30 -17.02 4.74
CA THR A 28 -22.22 -17.69 6.06
C THR A 28 -21.77 -16.76 7.17
N TYR A 29 -21.29 -15.56 6.83
CA TYR A 29 -20.66 -14.58 7.73
C TYR A 29 -19.43 -15.12 8.48
N SER A 30 -18.91 -16.27 8.10
CA SER A 30 -17.67 -16.81 8.66
C SER A 30 -16.49 -15.90 8.32
N GLN A 31 -15.62 -15.66 9.30
CA GLN A 31 -14.45 -14.81 9.16
C GLN A 31 -13.18 -15.64 9.33
N THR A 32 -12.21 -15.45 8.44
CA THR A 32 -10.89 -16.05 8.52
C THR A 32 -9.81 -14.98 8.39
N ALA A 33 -8.69 -15.16 9.11
CA ALA A 33 -7.54 -14.29 8.95
C ALA A 33 -6.81 -14.65 7.64
N VAL A 34 -6.45 -13.62 6.86
CA VAL A 34 -5.53 -13.74 5.73
C VAL A 34 -4.11 -13.51 6.24
N PHE A 35 -3.92 -12.46 7.04
CA PHE A 35 -2.64 -12.12 7.63
C PHE A 35 -2.84 -11.28 8.91
N GLU A 36 -2.15 -11.61 9.98
CA GLU A 36 -2.22 -10.86 11.25
C GLU A 36 -0.86 -10.22 11.60
N ASN A 37 -0.89 -9.07 12.26
CA ASN A 37 0.29 -8.37 12.74
C ASN A 37 1.19 -9.26 13.63
N SER A 38 0.59 -10.19 14.36
CA SER A 38 1.28 -11.15 15.22
C SER A 38 2.29 -12.03 14.46
N LEU A 39 2.05 -12.30 13.18
CA LEU A 39 2.92 -13.11 12.32
C LEU A 39 4.26 -12.43 11.98
N THR A 40 4.35 -11.13 12.16
CA THR A 40 5.54 -10.32 11.89
C THR A 40 6.05 -9.57 13.13
N GLY A 41 5.91 -10.17 14.30
CA GLY A 41 6.37 -9.53 15.55
C GLY A 41 5.56 -8.29 15.97
N GLY A 42 4.34 -8.14 15.44
CA GLY A 42 3.46 -7.01 15.74
C GLY A 42 3.59 -5.85 14.74
N ASN A 43 4.18 -6.08 13.58
CA ASN A 43 4.30 -5.06 12.53
C ASN A 43 2.97 -4.80 11.83
N CYS A 44 2.74 -3.55 11.46
CA CYS A 44 1.52 -3.13 10.79
C CYS A 44 1.44 -3.69 9.37
N VAL A 45 0.29 -4.26 9.02
CA VAL A 45 -0.05 -4.74 7.69
C VAL A 45 -1.13 -3.84 7.10
N ASN A 46 -0.96 -3.43 5.85
CA ASN A 46 -1.88 -2.54 5.16
C ASN A 46 -1.80 -2.69 3.63
N CYS A 47 -2.57 -1.85 2.92
CA CYS A 47 -2.51 -1.70 1.46
C CYS A 47 -2.74 -3.01 0.71
N HIS A 48 -3.69 -3.85 1.17
CA HIS A 48 -4.03 -5.06 0.44
C HIS A 48 -4.88 -4.74 -0.80
N THR A 49 -4.62 -5.46 -1.87
CA THR A 49 -5.37 -5.35 -3.13
C THR A 49 -5.33 -6.66 -3.90
N TYR A 50 -6.36 -6.90 -4.70
CA TYR A 50 -6.50 -8.08 -5.54
C TYR A 50 -6.49 -7.68 -7.01
N CYS A 51 -5.79 -8.47 -7.84
CA CYS A 51 -5.85 -8.33 -9.28
C CYS A 51 -7.23 -8.78 -9.78
N GLN A 52 -8.03 -7.85 -10.31
CA GLN A 52 -9.37 -8.13 -10.86
C GLN A 52 -10.30 -8.94 -9.92
N ARG A 53 -10.17 -8.75 -8.62
CA ARG A 53 -10.92 -9.50 -7.58
C ARG A 53 -10.60 -10.99 -7.54
N ASP A 54 -9.50 -11.42 -8.15
CA ASP A 54 -9.03 -12.80 -8.11
C ASP A 54 -8.31 -13.08 -6.78
N PRO A 55 -8.83 -13.96 -5.90
CA PRO A 55 -8.22 -14.24 -4.61
C PRO A 55 -6.86 -14.94 -4.71
N SER A 56 -6.54 -15.57 -5.84
CA SER A 56 -5.24 -16.19 -6.08
C SER A 56 -4.13 -15.17 -6.45
N ARG A 57 -4.51 -13.91 -6.65
CA ARG A 57 -3.61 -12.82 -7.08
C ARG A 57 -3.79 -11.60 -6.19
N MET A 58 -3.05 -11.58 -5.12
CA MET A 58 -3.15 -10.57 -4.07
C MET A 58 -1.77 -10.00 -3.76
N LEU A 59 -1.74 -8.75 -3.29
CA LEU A 59 -0.57 -8.21 -2.60
C LEU A 59 -1.00 -7.39 -1.38
N PHE A 60 -0.08 -7.25 -0.42
CA PHE A 60 -0.20 -6.38 0.73
C PHE A 60 1.19 -5.91 1.18
N HIS A 61 1.22 -4.85 1.99
CA HIS A 61 2.46 -4.28 2.52
C HIS A 61 2.54 -4.46 4.03
N ALA A 62 3.67 -5.00 4.52
CA ALA A 62 4.02 -5.04 5.93
C ALA A 62 5.08 -3.97 6.23
N ARG A 63 4.99 -3.33 7.39
CA ARG A 63 5.91 -2.28 7.84
C ARG A 63 6.90 -2.82 8.86
N SER A 64 7.92 -1.99 9.21
CA SER A 64 8.93 -2.23 10.24
C SER A 64 9.97 -3.29 9.86
N GLU A 65 10.58 -3.96 10.83
CA GLU A 65 11.75 -4.85 10.67
C GLU A 65 11.54 -5.96 9.64
N PHE A 66 10.35 -6.58 9.64
CA PHE A 66 9.96 -7.58 8.63
C PHE A 66 9.19 -6.96 7.46
N GLY A 67 9.34 -5.64 7.29
CA GLY A 67 8.63 -4.89 6.27
C GLY A 67 8.94 -5.32 4.85
N GLY A 68 8.02 -5.05 3.96
CA GLY A 68 8.10 -5.31 2.52
C GLY A 68 6.72 -5.57 1.93
N THR A 69 6.68 -5.66 0.62
CA THR A 69 5.47 -6.04 -0.11
C THR A 69 5.45 -7.55 -0.26
N ALA A 70 4.41 -8.20 0.24
CA ALA A 70 4.14 -9.61 -0.04
C ALA A 70 3.21 -9.71 -1.25
N MET A 71 3.58 -10.52 -2.22
CA MET A 71 2.78 -10.83 -3.39
C MET A 71 2.41 -12.31 -3.36
N ILE A 72 1.14 -12.59 -3.53
CA ILE A 72 0.61 -13.95 -3.63
C ILE A 72 0.15 -14.14 -5.07
N LEU A 73 0.72 -15.12 -5.75
CA LEU A 73 0.39 -15.49 -7.12
C LEU A 73 0.23 -17.01 -7.19
N ASN A 74 -1.02 -17.48 -7.40
CA ASN A 74 -1.33 -18.90 -7.54
C ASN A 74 -0.70 -19.76 -6.40
N ASP A 75 -1.04 -19.41 -5.15
CA ASP A 75 -0.59 -20.06 -3.91
C ASP A 75 0.93 -19.94 -3.62
N LYS A 76 1.66 -19.20 -4.42
CA LYS A 76 3.06 -18.85 -4.13
C LYS A 76 3.13 -17.48 -3.47
N VAL A 77 3.83 -17.40 -2.36
CA VAL A 77 4.08 -16.16 -1.64
C VAL A 77 5.51 -15.71 -1.92
N GLU A 78 5.64 -14.50 -2.41
CA GLU A 78 6.91 -13.83 -2.62
C GLU A 78 6.98 -12.54 -1.82
N LYS A 79 8.09 -12.32 -1.14
CA LYS A 79 8.38 -11.06 -0.47
C LYS A 79 9.26 -10.21 -1.37
N LEU A 80 8.73 -9.07 -1.81
CA LEU A 80 9.43 -8.12 -2.67
C LEU A 80 10.17 -7.10 -1.82
N ASN A 81 11.43 -6.86 -2.15
CA ASN A 81 12.15 -5.69 -1.65
C ASN A 81 11.87 -4.51 -2.59
N THR A 82 10.90 -3.70 -2.23
CA THR A 82 10.47 -2.54 -3.02
C THR A 82 11.18 -1.24 -2.62
N LYS A 83 12.09 -1.31 -1.65
CA LYS A 83 12.96 -0.20 -1.28
C LYS A 83 14.29 -0.36 -1.99
N THR A 84 14.54 0.49 -2.97
CA THR A 84 15.74 0.49 -3.81
C THR A 84 16.41 1.86 -3.75
N ASP A 85 17.61 2.00 -4.31
CA ASP A 85 18.30 3.30 -4.43
C ASP A 85 17.54 4.29 -5.33
N SER A 86 16.62 3.78 -6.15
CA SER A 86 15.79 4.59 -7.06
C SER A 86 14.42 4.96 -6.46
N THR A 87 14.07 4.48 -5.27
CA THR A 87 12.80 4.80 -4.61
C THR A 87 13.07 5.53 -3.29
N ILE A 88 12.29 6.60 -3.04
CA ILE A 88 12.44 7.43 -1.83
C ILE A 88 12.00 6.69 -0.56
N SER A 89 11.13 5.68 -0.67
CA SER A 89 10.59 4.89 0.43
C SER A 89 10.04 3.54 -0.06
N ALA A 90 9.44 2.78 0.84
CA ALA A 90 8.71 1.57 0.48
C ALA A 90 7.45 1.90 -0.35
N LEU A 91 7.08 1.00 -1.25
CA LEU A 91 5.90 1.16 -2.10
C LEU A 91 4.61 0.94 -1.30
N VAL A 92 3.67 1.86 -1.45
CA VAL A 92 2.36 1.86 -0.78
C VAL A 92 1.23 2.16 -1.78
N TYR A 93 -0.02 2.05 -1.35
CA TYR A 93 -1.21 2.33 -2.17
C TYR A 93 -1.19 1.65 -3.55
N PRO A 94 -1.06 0.31 -3.58
CA PRO A 94 -0.97 -0.44 -4.83
C PRO A 94 -2.26 -0.46 -5.62
N TYR A 95 -2.15 -0.42 -6.94
CA TYR A 95 -3.25 -0.64 -7.86
C TYR A 95 -2.82 -1.53 -9.03
N TRP A 96 -3.52 -2.65 -9.22
CA TRP A 96 -3.22 -3.59 -10.29
C TRP A 96 -3.63 -3.06 -11.66
N HIS A 97 -2.76 -3.23 -12.64
CA HIS A 97 -3.14 -3.11 -14.04
C HIS A 97 -4.09 -4.26 -14.42
N PRO A 98 -5.13 -4.02 -15.27
CA PRO A 98 -6.10 -5.07 -15.62
C PRO A 98 -5.50 -6.34 -16.23
N SER A 99 -4.34 -6.25 -16.89
CA SER A 99 -3.65 -7.45 -17.40
C SER A 99 -3.00 -8.30 -16.30
N GLY A 100 -2.85 -7.76 -15.09
CA GLY A 100 -2.11 -8.38 -14.00
C GLY A 100 -0.58 -8.46 -14.19
N LYS A 101 -0.05 -7.79 -15.24
CA LYS A 101 1.40 -7.72 -15.49
C LYS A 101 2.08 -6.60 -14.71
N TYR A 102 1.34 -5.56 -14.38
CA TYR A 102 1.89 -4.37 -13.70
C TYR A 102 1.10 -4.03 -12.45
N VAL A 103 1.77 -3.38 -11.51
CA VAL A 103 1.17 -2.77 -10.34
C VAL A 103 1.71 -1.35 -10.21
N ALA A 104 0.83 -0.36 -10.16
CA ALA A 104 1.22 1.01 -9.83
C ALA A 104 1.22 1.19 -8.31
N PHE A 105 2.17 1.97 -7.80
CA PHE A 105 2.33 2.27 -6.39
C PHE A 105 2.59 3.76 -6.19
N SER A 106 2.21 4.26 -5.03
CA SER A 106 2.79 5.48 -4.48
C SER A 106 4.07 5.16 -3.72
N VAL A 107 4.99 6.11 -3.71
CA VAL A 107 6.21 6.08 -2.89
C VAL A 107 6.22 7.35 -2.05
N ASN A 108 5.81 7.24 -0.80
CA ASN A 108 5.60 8.41 0.05
C ASN A 108 6.64 8.45 1.18
N LYS A 109 7.25 9.61 1.39
CA LYS A 109 8.05 9.89 2.57
C LYS A 109 7.18 10.63 3.58
N THR A 110 6.49 9.85 4.38
CA THR A 110 5.52 10.34 5.37
C THR A 110 6.21 10.70 6.67
N ASN A 111 5.91 11.87 7.19
CA ASN A 111 6.37 12.40 8.46
C ASN A 111 5.19 12.62 9.41
N GLN A 112 5.49 12.60 10.70
CA GLN A 112 4.51 12.81 11.75
C GLN A 112 5.07 13.76 12.81
N ASN A 113 4.34 14.86 13.04
CA ASN A 113 4.65 15.84 14.06
C ASN A 113 3.64 15.75 15.22
N PHE A 114 4.12 15.96 16.43
CA PHE A 114 3.31 16.01 17.64
C PHE A 114 3.42 17.40 18.27
N PHE A 115 2.29 18.04 18.51
CA PHE A 115 2.21 19.36 19.11
C PHE A 115 1.56 19.29 20.49
N SER A 116 2.24 19.81 21.50
CA SER A 116 1.72 19.86 22.89
C SER A 116 0.74 21.02 23.14
N HIS A 117 0.80 22.07 22.30
CA HIS A 117 0.11 23.34 22.53
C HIS A 117 -0.89 23.75 21.44
N ASN A 118 -1.22 22.86 20.50
CA ASN A 118 -2.14 23.12 19.42
C ASN A 118 -3.38 22.23 19.54
N GLU A 119 -4.52 22.71 19.04
CA GLU A 119 -5.75 21.91 18.93
C GLU A 119 -5.53 20.69 18.01
N ASN A 120 -4.77 20.84 16.94
CA ASN A 120 -4.28 19.76 16.07
C ASN A 120 -3.02 19.15 16.68
N ARG A 121 -3.18 18.21 17.59
CA ARG A 121 -2.09 17.61 18.33
C ARG A 121 -1.17 16.71 17.50
N ILE A 122 -1.63 16.26 16.35
CA ILE A 122 -0.90 15.37 15.44
C ILE A 122 -1.07 15.90 14.03
N GLU A 123 0.05 16.10 13.35
CA GLU A 123 0.09 16.39 11.93
C GLU A 123 0.79 15.23 11.22
N VAL A 124 0.18 14.71 10.16
CA VAL A 124 0.78 13.70 9.29
C VAL A 124 0.85 14.31 7.89
N TYR A 125 2.04 14.39 7.34
CA TYR A 125 2.26 14.96 6.02
C TYR A 125 3.32 14.20 5.24
N ASP A 126 3.22 14.24 3.92
CA ASP A 126 4.26 13.74 3.03
C ASP A 126 5.23 14.88 2.69
N SER A 127 6.53 14.63 2.78
CA SER A 127 7.57 15.55 2.33
C SER A 127 7.99 15.29 0.89
N GLU A 128 7.79 14.07 0.41
CA GLU A 128 8.06 13.63 -0.95
C GLU A 128 7.03 12.56 -1.32
N SER A 129 6.57 12.55 -2.56
CA SER A 129 5.64 11.51 -3.05
C SER A 129 5.74 11.37 -4.55
N ASP A 130 5.99 10.14 -5.01
CA ASP A 130 6.09 9.75 -6.41
C ASP A 130 5.10 8.63 -6.74
N VAL A 131 4.81 8.44 -8.02
CA VAL A 131 4.14 7.26 -8.53
C VAL A 131 5.10 6.44 -9.38
N VAL A 132 5.17 5.14 -9.11
CA VAL A 132 5.98 4.18 -9.85
C VAL A 132 5.14 3.02 -10.34
N VAL A 133 5.59 2.34 -11.39
CA VAL A 133 4.98 1.12 -11.91
C VAL A 133 5.98 -0.02 -11.77
N TYR A 134 5.52 -1.12 -11.19
CA TYR A 134 6.28 -2.35 -11.00
C TYR A 134 5.83 -3.40 -12.01
N ASP A 135 6.77 -4.01 -12.71
CA ASP A 135 6.54 -5.17 -13.57
C ASP A 135 6.63 -6.45 -12.74
N VAL A 136 5.55 -7.24 -12.77
CA VAL A 136 5.40 -8.45 -11.94
C VAL A 136 6.32 -9.58 -12.40
N GLU A 137 6.67 -9.62 -13.67
CA GLU A 137 7.48 -10.68 -14.26
C GLU A 137 8.99 -10.38 -14.20
N SER A 138 9.38 -9.16 -14.62
CA SER A 138 10.80 -8.75 -14.63
C SER A 138 11.30 -8.24 -13.28
N HIS A 139 10.40 -7.90 -12.35
CA HIS A 139 10.68 -7.26 -11.06
C HIS A 139 11.33 -5.87 -11.20
N GLU A 140 11.13 -5.22 -12.33
CA GLU A 140 11.64 -3.87 -12.60
C GLU A 140 10.64 -2.80 -12.16
N ILE A 141 11.17 -1.64 -11.79
CA ILE A 141 10.39 -0.45 -11.42
C ILE A 141 10.59 0.62 -12.48
N PHE A 142 9.47 1.19 -12.97
CA PHE A 142 9.45 2.23 -13.98
C PHE A 142 8.81 3.51 -13.43
N TRP A 143 9.27 4.64 -13.94
CA TRP A 143 8.68 5.95 -13.68
C TRP A 143 8.90 6.87 -14.90
N SER A 144 8.24 8.01 -14.91
CA SER A 144 8.40 9.06 -15.90
C SER A 144 8.52 10.43 -15.24
N ALA A 145 8.90 11.44 -15.97
CA ALA A 145 8.91 12.81 -15.47
C ALA A 145 7.50 13.34 -15.09
N LEU A 146 6.42 12.67 -15.53
CA LEU A 146 5.06 13.01 -15.14
C LEU A 146 4.64 12.37 -13.82
N THR A 147 5.28 11.27 -13.42
CA THR A 147 4.93 10.49 -12.23
C THR A 147 5.95 10.64 -11.11
N ARG A 148 7.00 11.41 -11.36
CA ARG A 148 8.07 11.71 -10.40
C ARG A 148 8.62 13.10 -10.69
N SER A 149 8.39 14.05 -9.80
CA SER A 149 8.87 15.43 -9.92
C SER A 149 9.32 15.97 -8.56
N GLU A 150 10.20 16.98 -8.61
CA GLU A 150 10.67 17.67 -7.39
C GLU A 150 9.69 18.75 -6.92
N ASP A 151 8.82 19.22 -7.83
CA ASP A 151 7.93 20.38 -7.59
C ASP A 151 6.51 19.98 -7.15
N SER A 152 6.17 18.71 -7.25
CA SER A 152 4.83 18.20 -6.93
C SER A 152 4.88 16.85 -6.24
N PHE A 153 3.76 16.53 -5.60
CA PHE A 153 3.49 15.22 -5.01
C PHE A 153 2.60 14.44 -5.95
N GLU A 154 3.02 13.26 -6.36
CA GLU A 154 2.24 12.31 -7.14
C GLU A 154 1.87 11.12 -6.26
N THR A 155 0.56 10.80 -6.17
CA THR A 155 0.09 9.75 -5.25
C THR A 155 -1.23 9.11 -5.72
N PHE A 156 -1.63 8.01 -5.10
CA PHE A 156 -2.89 7.29 -5.33
C PHE A 156 -3.12 6.91 -6.79
N PRO A 157 -2.23 6.09 -7.38
CA PRO A 157 -2.37 5.68 -8.77
C PRO A 157 -3.57 4.74 -8.98
N THR A 158 -4.20 4.85 -10.15
CA THR A 158 -5.30 4.00 -10.59
C THR A 158 -5.22 3.79 -12.10
N PHE A 159 -5.21 2.55 -12.56
CA PHE A 159 -5.33 2.26 -13.99
C PHE A 159 -6.78 2.37 -14.47
N SER A 160 -6.96 2.82 -15.72
CA SER A 160 -8.24 2.69 -16.39
C SER A 160 -8.65 1.22 -16.55
N PRO A 161 -9.96 0.91 -16.66
CA PRO A 161 -10.42 -0.47 -16.84
C PRO A 161 -9.87 -1.18 -18.08
N ASP A 162 -9.51 -0.41 -19.13
CA ASP A 162 -8.89 -0.95 -20.35
C ASP A 162 -7.35 -1.01 -20.27
N GLY A 163 -6.77 -0.54 -19.17
CA GLY A 163 -5.32 -0.53 -18.92
C GLY A 163 -4.52 0.51 -19.73
N ARG A 164 -5.18 1.37 -20.53
CA ARG A 164 -4.47 2.29 -21.41
C ARG A 164 -4.03 3.59 -20.75
N SER A 165 -4.58 3.91 -19.60
CA SER A 165 -4.30 5.15 -18.88
C SER A 165 -4.00 4.87 -17.42
N LEU A 166 -3.05 5.62 -16.87
CA LEU A 166 -2.76 5.68 -15.44
C LEU A 166 -3.20 7.06 -14.93
N TYR A 167 -4.12 7.07 -14.00
CA TYR A 167 -4.56 8.26 -13.27
C TYR A 167 -3.86 8.31 -11.92
N PHE A 168 -3.55 9.50 -11.46
CA PHE A 168 -2.99 9.72 -10.13
C PHE A 168 -3.37 11.13 -9.64
N CYS A 169 -3.29 11.35 -8.34
CA CYS A 169 -3.42 12.68 -7.77
C CYS A 169 -2.08 13.40 -7.85
N SER A 170 -2.10 14.65 -8.29
CA SER A 170 -0.92 15.53 -8.24
C SER A 170 -1.27 16.81 -7.51
N ALA A 171 -0.37 17.26 -6.65
CA ALA A 171 -0.48 18.51 -5.91
C ALA A 171 0.89 19.17 -5.84
N LYS A 172 0.91 20.51 -5.83
CA LYS A 172 2.15 21.26 -5.64
C LYS A 172 2.79 20.88 -4.30
N ALA A 173 4.07 20.59 -4.32
CA ALA A 173 4.84 20.36 -3.09
C ALA A 173 4.77 21.58 -2.19
N VAL A 174 4.42 21.37 -0.92
CA VAL A 174 4.38 22.42 0.10
C VAL A 174 5.30 22.01 1.24
N SER A 175 6.05 23.00 1.76
CA SER A 175 6.81 22.76 2.98
C SER A 175 5.85 22.56 4.15
N PRO A 176 6.17 21.68 5.09
CA PRO A 176 5.40 21.56 6.33
C PRO A 176 5.37 22.91 7.07
N MET A 177 4.32 23.12 7.85
CA MET A 177 4.26 24.29 8.71
C MET A 177 5.45 24.27 9.69
N PRO A 178 6.06 25.46 9.93
CA PRO A 178 7.20 25.58 10.84
C PRO A 178 6.82 25.29 12.29
#